data_fea5ae8de15e84fa7f0f207812d24b99
#
_entry.id   fea5ae8de15e84fa7f0f207812d24b99
#
_cell.length_a   1.000
_cell.length_b   1.000
_cell.length_c   1.000
_cell.angle_alpha   90.00
_cell.angle_beta   90.00
_cell.angle_gamma   90.00
#
_symmetry.space_group_name_H-M   'P 1'
#
loop_
_entity.id
_entity.type
_entity.pdbx_description
1 polymer ?
#
loop_
_entity_poly.entity_id
_entity_poly.type
_entity_poly.pdbx_seq_one_letter_code
_entity_poly.pdbx_strand_id
1 'polypeptide(L)'
;MKTSDFYYDLPKELIAQDPLEDRSSSRLLHLSLKDGSIEHRHFTDILDYLHKGDCLVINDTRVIPARLYGHKEETGAVIEILLLKRKENDIWECLVKPGKKARQGAKIVFGDGILKGEILDIVDEGNRLIQFHYDGIFEEILDQLGEMPLPPYITHKLKDKNRYQTVYAKHDGSAAAPTAGLHFTEELLEKVQEKGVKIAHVTLHVGLGTFRPVKVDDVEQHHMHSEFYIVEEDQAQLINDTKKQGGRVISVGTTSCRTLESAAGEDGILRAGSGWTDIFIYPGYHFKMIDGLITNFHLPESTLMMLVSALAGKEQIMAAYQEAVKERYSFFSFGDAMLIE
;
A
#
# COMPACT_ATOMS: atom_id res chain seq x y z
N MET A 1 -21.39 13.32 2.83
CA MET A 1 -21.08 12.43 1.68
C MET A 1 -21.24 11.02 2.14
N LYS A 2 -21.87 10.16 1.34
CA LYS A 2 -22.12 8.76 1.70
C LYS A 2 -21.03 7.84 1.13
N THR A 3 -20.70 6.79 1.86
CA THR A 3 -19.79 5.75 1.38
C THR A 3 -20.31 5.10 0.10
N SER A 4 -21.63 4.88 0.01
CA SER A 4 -22.31 4.36 -1.19
C SER A 4 -22.19 5.25 -2.43
N ASP A 5 -21.83 6.53 -2.29
CA ASP A 5 -21.56 7.42 -3.43
C ASP A 5 -20.35 7.00 -4.27
N PHE A 6 -19.53 6.10 -3.73
CA PHE A 6 -18.31 5.54 -4.34
C PHE A 6 -18.49 4.09 -4.79
N TYR A 7 -19.73 3.64 -4.86
CA TYR A 7 -20.05 2.31 -5.37
C TYR A 7 -19.98 2.28 -6.91
N TYR A 8 -19.41 1.22 -7.45
CA TYR A 8 -19.49 0.83 -8.84
C TYR A 8 -19.58 -0.70 -8.93
N ASP A 9 -20.20 -1.20 -9.98
CA ASP A 9 -20.30 -2.66 -10.18
C ASP A 9 -18.98 -3.20 -10.72
N LEU A 10 -18.38 -4.11 -9.95
CA LEU A 10 -17.11 -4.75 -10.30
C LEU A 10 -17.30 -6.25 -10.47
N PRO A 11 -17.23 -6.78 -11.70
CA PRO A 11 -17.22 -8.21 -11.95
C PRO A 11 -16.05 -8.89 -11.27
N LYS A 12 -16.30 -9.97 -10.53
CA LYS A 12 -15.27 -10.68 -9.74
C LYS A 12 -14.13 -11.22 -10.60
N GLU A 13 -14.41 -11.59 -11.83
CA GLU A 13 -13.42 -12.10 -12.79
C GLU A 13 -12.39 -11.04 -13.23
N LEU A 14 -12.65 -9.76 -12.98
CA LEU A 14 -11.69 -8.68 -13.25
C LEU A 14 -10.68 -8.48 -12.10
N ILE A 15 -10.88 -9.13 -10.96
CA ILE A 15 -9.95 -9.07 -9.83
C ILE A 15 -8.75 -9.98 -10.12
N ALA A 16 -7.58 -9.39 -10.38
CA ALA A 16 -6.37 -10.13 -10.68
C ALA A 16 -5.92 -10.99 -9.48
N GLN A 17 -5.69 -12.28 -9.72
CA GLN A 17 -5.26 -13.23 -8.70
C GLN A 17 -3.75 -13.51 -8.73
N ASP A 18 -3.14 -13.38 -9.90
CA ASP A 18 -1.73 -13.67 -10.13
C ASP A 18 -1.03 -12.46 -10.75
N PRO A 19 0.26 -12.22 -10.43
CA PRO A 19 1.04 -11.17 -11.08
C PRO A 19 1.37 -11.59 -12.53
N LEU A 20 1.44 -10.60 -13.42
CA LEU A 20 1.93 -10.79 -14.79
C LEU A 20 3.40 -11.25 -14.78
N GLU A 21 3.83 -12.05 -15.75
CA GLU A 21 5.24 -12.47 -15.87
C GLU A 21 6.17 -11.25 -16.00
N ASP A 22 5.86 -10.36 -16.94
CA ASP A 22 6.49 -9.04 -17.05
C ASP A 22 5.63 -8.00 -16.32
N ARG A 23 6.21 -7.38 -15.28
CA ARG A 23 5.54 -6.37 -14.45
C ARG A 23 5.08 -5.17 -15.27
N SER A 24 5.87 -4.74 -16.23
CA SER A 24 5.63 -3.54 -17.04
C SER A 24 4.68 -3.77 -18.21
N SER A 25 4.25 -5.02 -18.45
CA SER A 25 3.30 -5.36 -19.51
C SER A 25 1.84 -5.08 -19.18
N SER A 26 1.53 -4.62 -17.95
CA SER A 26 0.19 -4.22 -17.56
C SER A 26 -0.34 -3.07 -18.44
N ARG A 27 -1.67 -2.97 -18.52
CA ARG A 27 -2.31 -1.83 -19.17
C ARG A 27 -2.24 -0.58 -18.28
N LEU A 28 -2.29 0.57 -18.93
CA LEU A 28 -2.36 1.87 -18.28
C LEU A 28 -3.58 2.63 -18.80
N LEU A 29 -4.46 3.06 -17.89
CA LEU A 29 -5.50 4.01 -18.20
C LEU A 29 -4.99 5.41 -17.77
N HIS A 30 -4.79 6.30 -18.72
CA HIS A 30 -4.49 7.69 -18.45
C HIS A 30 -5.78 8.50 -18.33
N LEU A 31 -5.92 9.25 -17.23
CA LEU A 31 -7.00 10.20 -16.98
C LEU A 31 -6.41 11.61 -16.83
N SER A 32 -6.76 12.49 -17.76
CA SER A 32 -6.33 13.89 -17.73
C SER A 32 -7.13 14.70 -16.71
N LEU A 33 -6.43 15.35 -15.78
CA LEU A 33 -7.04 16.30 -14.83
C LEU A 33 -7.55 17.58 -15.52
N LYS A 34 -7.03 17.87 -16.71
CA LYS A 34 -7.36 19.11 -17.44
C LYS A 34 -8.78 19.07 -18.03
N ASP A 35 -9.18 17.95 -18.59
CA ASP A 35 -10.42 17.84 -19.38
C ASP A 35 -11.19 16.53 -19.15
N GLY A 36 -10.67 15.65 -18.30
CA GLY A 36 -11.28 14.33 -18.02
C GLY A 36 -11.16 13.33 -19.16
N SER A 37 -10.32 13.61 -20.16
CA SER A 37 -10.09 12.67 -21.26
C SER A 37 -9.40 11.38 -20.79
N ILE A 38 -9.73 10.28 -21.44
CA ILE A 38 -9.20 8.94 -21.12
C ILE A 38 -8.43 8.41 -22.32
N GLU A 39 -7.23 7.89 -22.07
CA GLU A 39 -6.44 7.15 -23.05
C GLU A 39 -6.10 5.75 -22.54
N HIS A 40 -6.13 4.77 -23.42
CA HIS A 40 -5.74 3.39 -23.14
C HIS A 40 -4.34 3.13 -23.67
N ARG A 41 -3.44 2.74 -22.77
CA ARG A 41 -2.01 2.57 -23.01
C ARG A 41 -1.49 1.29 -22.35
N HIS A 42 -0.20 1.03 -22.47
CA HIS A 42 0.55 0.08 -21.66
C HIS A 42 1.41 0.81 -20.63
N PHE A 43 1.77 0.13 -19.56
CA PHE A 43 2.50 0.79 -18.46
C PHE A 43 3.85 1.37 -18.91
N THR A 44 4.51 0.74 -19.86
CA THR A 44 5.76 1.25 -20.46
C THR A 44 5.61 2.63 -21.10
N ASP A 45 4.39 2.99 -21.54
CA ASP A 45 4.10 4.30 -22.15
C ASP A 45 4.04 5.43 -21.10
N ILE A 46 4.23 5.12 -19.80
CA ILE A 46 4.38 6.12 -18.74
C ILE A 46 5.49 7.15 -19.10
N LEU A 47 6.48 6.71 -19.87
CA LEU A 47 7.55 7.57 -20.35
C LEU A 47 7.04 8.74 -21.19
N ASP A 48 5.91 8.59 -21.91
CA ASP A 48 5.35 9.63 -22.76
C ASP A 48 4.71 10.76 -21.94
N TYR A 49 4.31 10.46 -20.72
CA TYR A 49 3.63 11.40 -19.79
C TYR A 49 4.58 12.07 -18.81
N LEU A 50 5.77 11.50 -18.57
CA LEU A 50 6.78 12.07 -17.70
C LEU A 50 7.69 13.03 -18.46
N HIS A 51 8.00 14.18 -17.87
CA HIS A 51 8.80 15.24 -18.50
C HIS A 51 10.11 15.48 -17.75
N LYS A 52 11.12 15.92 -18.48
CA LYS A 52 12.39 16.35 -17.87
C LYS A 52 12.12 17.39 -16.78
N GLY A 53 12.67 17.16 -15.59
CA GLY A 53 12.49 18.02 -14.43
C GLY A 53 11.37 17.58 -13.47
N ASP A 54 10.52 16.63 -13.85
CA ASP A 54 9.57 16.00 -12.95
C ASP A 54 10.28 15.18 -11.87
N CYS A 55 9.60 14.90 -10.77
CA CYS A 55 10.03 13.99 -9.72
C CYS A 55 9.00 12.88 -9.53
N LEU A 56 9.42 11.65 -9.75
CA LEU A 56 8.64 10.45 -9.44
C LEU A 56 8.93 10.05 -7.99
N VAL A 57 7.91 10.00 -7.14
CA VAL A 57 8.08 9.65 -5.72
C VAL A 57 7.57 8.25 -5.47
N ILE A 58 8.46 7.37 -5.00
CA ILE A 58 8.22 5.95 -4.77
C ILE A 58 8.32 5.61 -3.28
N ASN A 59 7.54 4.61 -2.83
CA ASN A 59 7.59 4.10 -1.47
C ASN A 59 8.48 2.86 -1.43
N ASP A 60 9.62 2.96 -0.76
CA ASP A 60 10.66 1.93 -0.68
C ASP A 60 10.49 0.95 0.48
N THR A 61 9.30 0.93 1.09
CA THR A 61 9.00 -0.05 2.14
C THR A 61 9.09 -1.48 1.60
N ARG A 62 9.54 -2.38 2.46
CA ARG A 62 9.64 -3.82 2.17
C ARG A 62 8.64 -4.61 3.01
N VAL A 63 7.91 -5.49 2.34
CA VAL A 63 6.97 -6.39 3.02
C VAL A 63 7.74 -7.47 3.74
N ILE A 64 7.44 -7.65 5.01
CA ILE A 64 7.95 -8.76 5.81
C ILE A 64 7.01 -9.97 5.68
N PRO A 65 7.50 -11.21 5.78
CA PRO A 65 6.66 -12.41 5.76
C PRO A 65 5.90 -12.53 7.09
N ALA A 66 4.95 -11.63 7.27
CA ALA A 66 4.29 -11.35 8.53
C ALA A 66 3.22 -12.37 8.94
N ARG A 67 2.87 -13.33 8.06
CA ARG A 67 1.87 -14.36 8.34
C ARG A 67 2.54 -15.63 8.83
N LEU A 68 2.23 -16.01 10.08
CA LEU A 68 2.79 -17.17 10.75
C LEU A 68 1.70 -18.20 11.06
N TYR A 69 2.02 -19.47 10.89
CA TYR A 69 1.18 -20.58 11.30
C TYR A 69 1.87 -21.37 12.40
N GLY A 70 1.21 -21.45 13.53
CA GLY A 70 1.68 -22.21 14.69
C GLY A 70 0.57 -23.07 15.26
N HIS A 71 0.87 -23.73 16.36
CA HIS A 71 -0.10 -24.52 17.11
C HIS A 71 -0.06 -24.16 18.59
N LYS A 72 -1.20 -24.18 19.21
CA LYS A 72 -1.31 -23.97 20.64
C LYS A 72 -0.61 -25.10 21.39
N GLU A 73 0.33 -24.78 22.28
CA GLU A 73 1.19 -25.74 22.97
C GLU A 73 0.39 -26.82 23.70
N GLU A 74 -0.69 -26.44 24.39
CA GLU A 74 -1.51 -27.34 25.19
C GLU A 74 -2.41 -28.28 24.37
N THR A 75 -2.93 -27.82 23.23
CA THR A 75 -4.05 -28.50 22.54
C THR A 75 -3.73 -28.88 21.11
N GLY A 76 -2.58 -28.46 20.56
CA GLY A 76 -2.23 -28.65 19.15
C GLY A 76 -3.12 -27.90 18.15
N ALA A 77 -4.02 -27.05 18.63
CA ALA A 77 -4.92 -26.30 17.74
C ALA A 77 -4.14 -25.33 16.87
N VAL A 78 -4.35 -25.37 15.57
CA VAL A 78 -3.71 -24.47 14.61
C VAL A 78 -4.17 -23.04 14.86
N ILE A 79 -3.20 -22.11 14.87
CA ILE A 79 -3.37 -20.69 15.07
C ILE A 79 -2.62 -19.97 13.93
N GLU A 80 -3.33 -19.12 13.21
CA GLU A 80 -2.76 -18.16 12.27
C GLU A 80 -2.52 -16.85 13.00
N ILE A 81 -1.31 -16.30 12.88
CA ILE A 81 -0.93 -15.00 13.42
C ILE A 81 -0.47 -14.12 12.26
N LEU A 82 -0.91 -12.88 12.27
CA LEU A 82 -0.47 -11.88 11.32
C LEU A 82 0.10 -10.71 12.09
N LEU A 83 1.40 -10.48 11.95
CA LEU A 83 2.13 -9.38 12.59
C LEU A 83 1.65 -8.06 12.02
N LEU A 84 1.29 -7.10 12.88
CA LEU A 84 0.80 -5.77 12.49
C LEU A 84 1.80 -4.67 12.84
N LYS A 85 2.21 -4.62 14.10
CA LYS A 85 3.04 -3.55 14.63
C LYS A 85 3.97 -4.07 15.71
N ARG A 86 5.27 -3.84 15.54
CA ARG A 86 6.26 -4.09 16.57
C ARG A 86 6.16 -3.04 17.68
N LYS A 87 6.16 -3.48 18.92
CA LYS A 87 6.28 -2.69 20.12
C LYS A 87 7.69 -2.90 20.71
N GLU A 88 7.90 -2.52 21.94
CA GLU A 88 9.17 -2.74 22.63
C GLU A 88 9.35 -4.23 23.04
N ASN A 89 10.59 -4.66 23.24
CA ASN A 89 10.95 -5.97 23.81
C ASN A 89 10.32 -7.19 23.10
N ASP A 90 10.32 -7.20 21.75
CA ASP A 90 9.77 -8.29 20.93
C ASP A 90 8.28 -8.58 21.17
N ILE A 91 7.56 -7.59 21.66
CA ILE A 91 6.10 -7.61 21.71
C ILE A 91 5.57 -7.09 20.36
N TRP A 92 4.63 -7.83 19.80
CA TRP A 92 3.94 -7.45 18.60
C TRP A 92 2.44 -7.38 18.79
N GLU A 93 1.84 -6.37 18.21
CA GLU A 93 0.40 -6.35 18.00
C GLU A 93 0.09 -7.19 16.76
N CYS A 94 -0.84 -8.14 16.89
CA CYS A 94 -1.12 -9.15 15.88
C CYS A 94 -2.62 -9.38 15.70
N LEU A 95 -3.03 -9.68 14.47
CA LEU A 95 -4.30 -10.38 14.23
C LEU A 95 -4.11 -11.88 14.46
N VAL A 96 -5.11 -12.52 15.04
CA VAL A 96 -5.04 -13.96 15.37
C VAL A 96 -6.32 -14.67 14.95
N LYS A 97 -6.18 -15.80 14.26
CA LYS A 97 -7.28 -16.68 13.86
C LYS A 97 -7.02 -18.14 14.28
N PRO A 98 -8.03 -18.81 14.87
CA PRO A 98 -9.27 -18.29 15.39
C PRO A 98 -9.07 -17.59 16.74
N GLY A 99 -9.58 -16.36 16.90
CA GLY A 99 -9.40 -15.55 18.10
C GLY A 99 -9.93 -16.22 19.39
N LYS A 100 -10.98 -17.06 19.29
CA LYS A 100 -11.57 -17.79 20.43
C LYS A 100 -10.60 -18.78 21.08
N LYS A 101 -9.62 -19.31 20.33
CA LYS A 101 -8.61 -20.26 20.83
C LYS A 101 -7.36 -19.56 21.37
N ALA A 102 -7.18 -18.29 21.05
CA ALA A 102 -6.03 -17.46 21.39
C ALA A 102 -6.40 -16.46 22.50
N ARG A 103 -6.56 -16.96 23.71
CA ARG A 103 -6.85 -16.16 24.90
C ARG A 103 -5.57 -15.70 25.57
N GLN A 104 -5.65 -14.71 26.45
CA GLN A 104 -4.54 -14.25 27.28
C GLN A 104 -3.88 -15.44 28.02
N GLY A 105 -2.54 -15.48 28.05
CA GLY A 105 -1.73 -16.55 28.59
C GLY A 105 -1.57 -17.78 27.69
N ALA A 106 -2.22 -17.82 26.52
CA ALA A 106 -2.02 -18.93 25.58
C ALA A 106 -0.62 -18.89 24.96
N LYS A 107 0.04 -20.05 24.91
CA LYS A 107 1.35 -20.25 24.30
C LYS A 107 1.20 -20.92 22.95
N ILE A 108 1.91 -20.42 21.96
CA ILE A 108 1.87 -20.85 20.56
C ILE A 108 3.28 -21.18 20.11
N VAL A 109 3.45 -22.32 19.46
CA VAL A 109 4.71 -22.83 18.96
C VAL A 109 4.71 -22.82 17.44
N PHE A 110 5.81 -22.35 16.85
CA PHE A 110 6.04 -22.28 15.41
C PHE A 110 7.32 -23.04 15.04
N GLY A 111 7.32 -23.69 13.88
CA GLY A 111 8.51 -24.30 13.29
C GLY A 111 9.29 -25.20 14.25
N ASP A 112 8.66 -26.24 14.81
CA ASP A 112 9.28 -27.16 15.74
C ASP A 112 9.93 -26.51 16.99
N GLY A 113 9.43 -25.32 17.36
CA GLY A 113 9.87 -24.61 18.56
C GLY A 113 10.95 -23.55 18.32
N ILE A 114 11.32 -23.29 17.08
CA ILE A 114 12.26 -22.20 16.70
C ILE A 114 11.75 -20.84 17.17
N LEU A 115 10.41 -20.63 17.08
CA LEU A 115 9.74 -19.44 17.55
C LEU A 115 8.59 -19.85 18.49
N LYS A 116 8.48 -19.14 19.60
CA LYS A 116 7.36 -19.28 20.55
C LYS A 116 6.71 -17.92 20.77
N GLY A 117 5.41 -17.89 20.92
CA GLY A 117 4.64 -16.69 21.24
C GLY A 117 3.76 -16.88 22.46
N GLU A 118 3.71 -15.90 23.34
CA GLU A 118 2.79 -15.86 24.48
C GLU A 118 1.83 -14.67 24.31
N ILE A 119 0.54 -14.92 24.38
CA ILE A 119 -0.49 -13.88 24.31
C ILE A 119 -0.55 -13.16 25.64
N LEU A 120 -0.08 -11.89 25.65
CA LEU A 120 -0.05 -11.06 26.83
C LEU A 120 -1.40 -10.41 27.11
N ASP A 121 -2.06 -9.91 26.05
CA ASP A 121 -3.32 -9.17 26.20
C ASP A 121 -4.15 -9.18 24.91
N ILE A 122 -5.41 -8.76 25.06
CA ILE A 122 -6.35 -8.51 23.96
C ILE A 122 -6.62 -7.02 23.92
N VAL A 123 -6.24 -6.38 22.83
CA VAL A 123 -6.35 -4.93 22.64
C VAL A 123 -7.46 -4.59 21.66
N ASP A 124 -7.53 -3.31 21.28
CA ASP A 124 -8.55 -2.78 20.38
C ASP A 124 -8.75 -3.62 19.12
N GLU A 125 -9.97 -3.64 18.63
CA GLU A 125 -10.41 -4.41 17.46
C GLU A 125 -10.21 -5.94 17.58
N GLY A 126 -9.92 -6.44 18.78
CA GLY A 126 -9.66 -7.84 19.04
C GLY A 126 -8.27 -8.32 18.63
N ASN A 127 -7.34 -7.41 18.39
CA ASN A 127 -5.93 -7.71 18.19
C ASN A 127 -5.32 -8.30 19.48
N ARG A 128 -4.17 -8.96 19.34
CA ARG A 128 -3.42 -9.57 20.46
C ARG A 128 -2.07 -8.88 20.59
N LEU A 129 -1.65 -8.63 21.84
CA LEU A 129 -0.24 -8.38 22.14
C LEU A 129 0.42 -9.72 22.38
N ILE A 130 1.43 -10.03 21.60
CA ILE A 130 2.16 -11.30 21.67
C ILE A 130 3.62 -11.00 21.92
N GLN A 131 4.16 -11.58 23.02
CA GLN A 131 5.59 -11.63 23.28
C GLN A 131 6.18 -12.82 22.54
N PHE A 132 7.16 -12.57 21.68
CA PHE A 132 7.90 -13.63 21.01
C PHE A 132 9.18 -13.99 21.77
N HIS A 133 9.50 -15.28 21.75
CA HIS A 133 10.70 -15.85 22.35
C HIS A 133 11.39 -16.70 21.28
N TYR A 134 12.66 -16.44 21.04
CA TYR A 134 13.48 -17.08 20.00
C TYR A 134 14.96 -16.88 20.31
N ASP A 135 15.82 -17.67 19.65
CA ASP A 135 17.25 -17.48 19.65
C ASP A 135 17.70 -16.99 18.25
N GLY A 136 18.56 -15.98 18.19
CA GLY A 136 19.09 -15.43 16.94
C GLY A 136 18.40 -14.14 16.47
N ILE A 137 18.22 -14.00 15.16
CA ILE A 137 17.68 -12.80 14.51
C ILE A 137 16.22 -13.07 14.10
N PHE A 138 15.30 -12.24 14.58
CA PHE A 138 13.87 -12.41 14.35
C PHE A 138 13.49 -12.38 12.87
N GLU A 139 14.11 -11.52 12.11
CA GLU A 139 13.88 -11.34 10.69
C GLU A 139 14.26 -12.61 9.89
N GLU A 140 15.36 -13.29 10.26
CA GLU A 140 15.76 -14.57 9.64
C GLU A 140 14.77 -15.69 9.96
N ILE A 141 14.23 -15.70 11.18
CA ILE A 141 13.19 -16.63 11.60
C ILE A 141 11.89 -16.39 10.83
N LEU A 142 11.53 -15.12 10.62
CA LEU A 142 10.37 -14.76 9.79
C LEU A 142 10.56 -15.22 8.34
N ASP A 143 11.74 -15.05 7.77
CA ASP A 143 12.03 -15.51 6.41
C ASP A 143 11.88 -17.02 6.25
N GLN A 144 12.20 -17.77 7.32
CA GLN A 144 12.09 -19.24 7.35
C GLN A 144 10.63 -19.70 7.55
N LEU A 145 9.89 -19.10 8.49
CA LEU A 145 8.59 -19.57 8.95
C LEU A 145 7.41 -18.83 8.37
N GLY A 146 7.62 -17.56 7.94
CA GLY A 146 6.57 -16.67 7.55
C GLY A 146 6.15 -16.80 6.09
N GLU A 147 4.89 -16.47 5.84
CA GLU A 147 4.32 -16.31 4.51
C GLU A 147 4.03 -14.83 4.23
N MET A 148 4.11 -14.43 2.95
CA MET A 148 3.74 -13.07 2.54
C MET A 148 2.26 -12.82 2.81
N PRO A 149 1.92 -11.72 3.48
CA PRO A 149 0.56 -11.39 3.87
C PRO A 149 -0.22 -10.79 2.69
N LEU A 150 -0.64 -11.63 1.75
CA LEU A 150 -1.43 -11.18 0.62
C LEU A 150 -2.78 -10.60 1.07
N PRO A 151 -3.31 -9.61 0.33
CA PRO A 151 -4.65 -9.10 0.54
C PRO A 151 -5.72 -10.20 0.51
N PRO A 152 -6.84 -10.05 1.23
CA PRO A 152 -7.85 -11.12 1.37
C PRO A 152 -8.57 -11.49 0.08
N TYR A 153 -8.55 -10.62 -0.93
CA TYR A 153 -9.15 -10.88 -2.25
C TYR A 153 -8.24 -11.70 -3.18
N ILE A 154 -6.95 -11.90 -2.82
CA ILE A 154 -6.05 -12.82 -3.51
C ILE A 154 -6.14 -14.16 -2.80
N THR A 155 -6.68 -15.15 -3.49
CA THR A 155 -6.89 -16.51 -2.97
C THR A 155 -5.86 -17.50 -3.50
N HIS A 156 -5.15 -17.13 -4.56
CA HIS A 156 -4.09 -17.94 -5.14
C HIS A 156 -2.79 -17.83 -4.33
N LYS A 157 -2.08 -18.95 -4.18
CA LYS A 157 -0.75 -18.96 -3.58
C LYS A 157 0.26 -18.41 -4.58
N LEU A 158 1.07 -17.45 -4.15
CA LEU A 158 2.19 -16.98 -4.97
C LEU A 158 3.21 -18.09 -5.17
N LYS A 159 3.62 -18.30 -6.42
CA LYS A 159 4.73 -19.20 -6.76
C LYS A 159 6.09 -18.63 -6.34
N ASP A 160 6.25 -17.33 -6.45
CA ASP A 160 7.42 -16.57 -6.03
C ASP A 160 6.99 -15.41 -5.12
N LYS A 161 7.40 -15.46 -3.86
CA LYS A 161 7.11 -14.43 -2.85
C LYS A 161 7.63 -13.05 -3.23
N ASN A 162 8.72 -12.97 -4.03
CA ASN A 162 9.29 -11.70 -4.46
C ASN A 162 8.41 -10.95 -5.46
N ARG A 163 7.40 -11.61 -6.02
CA ARG A 163 6.43 -10.93 -6.90
C ARG A 163 5.52 -9.95 -6.14
N TYR A 164 5.41 -10.06 -4.82
CA TYR A 164 4.72 -9.11 -3.94
C TYR A 164 5.71 -8.16 -3.25
N GLN A 165 6.78 -7.77 -3.97
CA GLN A 165 7.75 -6.74 -3.60
C GLN A 165 8.04 -5.85 -4.79
N THR A 166 8.26 -4.55 -4.54
CA THR A 166 8.81 -3.65 -5.56
C THR A 166 10.29 -3.96 -5.80
N VAL A 167 10.80 -3.65 -6.99
CA VAL A 167 12.23 -3.84 -7.31
C VAL A 167 13.16 -2.95 -6.49
N TYR A 168 12.60 -1.91 -5.87
CA TYR A 168 13.31 -0.93 -5.04
C TYR A 168 12.99 -1.06 -3.53
N ALA A 169 12.36 -2.14 -3.10
CA ALA A 169 12.03 -2.37 -1.69
C ALA A 169 13.30 -2.44 -0.83
N LYS A 170 13.37 -1.63 0.23
CA LYS A 170 14.59 -1.43 1.04
C LYS A 170 14.35 -1.57 2.54
N HIS A 171 13.34 -0.88 3.09
CA HIS A 171 13.10 -0.77 4.52
C HIS A 171 12.04 -1.74 5.00
N ASP A 172 12.44 -2.76 5.77
CA ASP A 172 11.54 -3.75 6.35
C ASP A 172 10.52 -3.14 7.31
N GLY A 173 9.30 -3.66 7.33
CA GLY A 173 8.29 -3.25 8.30
C GLY A 173 6.85 -3.22 7.79
N SER A 174 6.64 -3.45 6.51
CA SER A 174 5.30 -3.38 5.90
C SER A 174 4.58 -4.72 5.95
N ALA A 175 3.28 -4.68 6.23
CA ALA A 175 2.38 -5.83 6.11
C ALA A 175 1.74 -5.94 4.71
N ALA A 176 1.92 -4.94 3.84
CA ALA A 176 1.44 -4.96 2.46
C ALA A 176 2.38 -4.20 1.52
N ALA A 177 2.44 -4.63 0.26
CA ALA A 177 3.26 -3.96 -0.76
C ALA A 177 2.59 -2.65 -1.22
N PRO A 178 3.39 -1.62 -1.58
CA PRO A 178 2.90 -0.44 -2.30
C PRO A 178 2.67 -0.84 -3.77
N THR A 179 1.49 -1.41 -4.05
CA THR A 179 1.23 -2.22 -5.24
C THR A 179 1.33 -1.48 -6.57
N ALA A 180 1.12 -0.16 -6.60
CA ALA A 180 1.38 0.63 -7.80
C ALA A 180 2.86 0.60 -8.24
N GLY A 181 3.76 0.41 -7.29
CA GLY A 181 5.19 0.24 -7.56
C GLY A 181 5.55 -1.11 -8.20
N LEU A 182 4.66 -2.11 -8.11
CA LEU A 182 4.89 -3.43 -8.71
C LEU A 182 4.98 -3.41 -10.23
N HIS A 183 4.44 -2.39 -10.88
CA HIS A 183 4.51 -2.23 -12.33
C HIS A 183 5.89 -1.85 -12.85
N PHE A 184 6.74 -1.27 -12.00
CA PHE A 184 8.08 -0.84 -12.40
C PHE A 184 9.07 -2.00 -12.41
N THR A 185 9.90 -2.03 -13.45
CA THR A 185 11.14 -2.80 -13.52
C THR A 185 12.33 -1.86 -13.30
N GLU A 186 13.51 -2.41 -13.01
CA GLU A 186 14.74 -1.62 -12.89
C GLU A 186 15.03 -0.89 -14.20
N GLU A 187 14.88 -1.57 -15.35
CA GLU A 187 15.10 -1.01 -16.69
C GLU A 187 14.14 0.15 -16.99
N LEU A 188 12.87 0.06 -16.54
CA LEU A 188 11.93 1.16 -16.73
C LEU A 188 12.30 2.37 -15.88
N LEU A 189 12.73 2.16 -14.64
CA LEU A 189 13.21 3.23 -13.76
C LEU A 189 14.49 3.90 -14.32
N GLU A 190 15.41 3.14 -14.89
CA GLU A 190 16.59 3.67 -15.58
C GLU A 190 16.18 4.58 -16.74
N LYS A 191 15.24 4.16 -17.59
CA LYS A 191 14.70 4.97 -18.71
C LYS A 191 14.01 6.24 -18.22
N VAL A 192 13.32 6.19 -17.07
CA VAL A 192 12.73 7.37 -16.42
C VAL A 192 13.82 8.37 -16.06
N GLN A 193 14.92 7.91 -15.45
CA GLN A 193 16.06 8.76 -15.07
C GLN A 193 16.81 9.30 -16.31
N GLU A 194 17.03 8.49 -17.34
CA GLU A 194 17.64 8.91 -18.60
C GLU A 194 16.86 10.05 -19.27
N LYS A 195 15.54 10.05 -19.12
CA LYS A 195 14.66 11.14 -19.59
C LYS A 195 14.84 12.44 -18.81
N GLY A 196 15.58 12.43 -17.70
CA GLY A 196 15.80 13.58 -16.82
C GLY A 196 14.70 13.77 -15.78
N VAL A 197 13.95 12.72 -15.48
CA VAL A 197 13.01 12.66 -14.38
C VAL A 197 13.75 12.20 -13.12
N LYS A 198 13.57 12.92 -12.02
CA LYS A 198 14.16 12.57 -10.73
C LYS A 198 13.34 11.47 -10.08
N ILE A 199 13.99 10.59 -9.32
CA ILE A 199 13.31 9.58 -8.50
C ILE A 199 13.62 9.88 -7.03
N ALA A 200 12.58 10.16 -6.25
CA ALA A 200 12.67 10.36 -4.81
C ALA A 200 12.03 9.19 -4.07
N HIS A 201 12.56 8.89 -2.91
CA HIS A 201 12.11 7.80 -2.05
C HIS A 201 11.46 8.34 -0.80
N VAL A 202 10.34 7.76 -0.43
CA VAL A 202 9.72 7.90 0.89
C VAL A 202 9.47 6.50 1.44
N THR A 203 9.34 6.38 2.75
CA THR A 203 8.96 5.12 3.38
C THR A 203 7.64 5.28 4.09
N LEU A 204 6.68 4.41 3.81
CA LEU A 204 5.46 4.25 4.61
C LEU A 204 5.22 2.76 4.79
N HIS A 205 5.22 2.32 6.03
CA HIS A 205 4.92 0.94 6.37
C HIS A 205 3.41 0.72 6.36
N VAL A 206 2.95 0.03 5.31
CA VAL A 206 1.53 -0.20 5.07
C VAL A 206 0.99 -1.23 6.06
N GLY A 207 -0.02 -0.84 6.82
CA GLY A 207 -0.77 -1.73 7.69
C GLY A 207 -1.90 -2.45 6.95
N LEU A 208 -2.41 -3.53 7.53
CA LEU A 208 -3.54 -4.28 6.96
C LEU A 208 -4.87 -3.53 7.02
N GLY A 209 -4.92 -2.42 7.74
CA GLY A 209 -6.10 -1.55 7.77
C GLY A 209 -6.55 -1.08 6.39
N THR A 210 -5.60 -0.94 5.46
CA THR A 210 -5.84 -0.54 4.06
C THR A 210 -6.80 -1.49 3.33
N PHE A 211 -6.86 -2.76 3.74
CA PHE A 211 -7.75 -3.76 3.13
C PHE A 211 -9.07 -3.95 3.88
N ARG A 212 -9.29 -3.22 4.96
CA ARG A 212 -10.56 -3.29 5.69
C ARG A 212 -11.62 -2.45 4.99
N PRO A 213 -12.84 -2.98 4.82
CA PRO A 213 -13.92 -2.19 4.25
C PRO A 213 -14.30 -1.05 5.19
N VAL A 214 -14.71 0.08 4.62
CA VAL A 214 -15.34 1.17 5.35
C VAL A 214 -16.67 0.66 5.92
N LYS A 215 -16.87 0.87 7.24
CA LYS A 215 -18.05 0.34 7.96
C LYS A 215 -19.10 1.40 8.29
N VAL A 216 -18.83 2.64 7.94
CA VAL A 216 -19.69 3.78 8.22
C VAL A 216 -20.43 4.23 6.98
N ASP A 217 -21.64 4.74 7.15
CA ASP A 217 -22.43 5.26 6.04
C ASP A 217 -21.97 6.66 5.61
N ASP A 218 -21.59 7.51 6.57
CA ASP A 218 -21.08 8.84 6.31
C ASP A 218 -19.56 8.84 6.30
N VAL A 219 -18.97 9.24 5.19
CA VAL A 219 -17.51 9.25 4.95
C VAL A 219 -16.76 9.98 6.07
N GLU A 220 -17.27 11.11 6.54
CA GLU A 220 -16.66 11.95 7.58
C GLU A 220 -16.56 11.27 8.96
N GLN A 221 -17.29 10.19 9.18
CA GLN A 221 -17.25 9.40 10.42
C GLN A 221 -16.20 8.28 10.38
N HIS A 222 -15.52 8.09 9.22
CA HIS A 222 -14.50 7.07 9.11
C HIS A 222 -13.19 7.52 9.76
N HIS A 223 -12.59 6.64 10.55
CA HIS A 223 -11.27 6.83 11.15
C HIS A 223 -10.25 5.93 10.46
N MET A 224 -9.23 6.55 9.90
CA MET A 224 -8.11 5.82 9.27
C MET A 224 -7.22 5.18 10.31
N HIS A 225 -6.66 4.03 9.95
CA HIS A 225 -5.59 3.42 10.74
C HIS A 225 -4.32 4.23 10.60
N SER A 226 -3.59 4.34 11.72
CA SER A 226 -2.31 5.04 11.76
C SER A 226 -1.20 4.18 11.17
N GLU A 227 -0.41 4.75 10.26
CA GLU A 227 0.74 4.12 9.60
C GLU A 227 1.99 4.97 9.79
N PHE A 228 3.14 4.31 9.94
CA PHE A 228 4.41 4.99 10.20
C PHE A 228 5.09 5.36 8.88
N TYR A 229 5.53 6.62 8.77
CA TYR A 229 6.24 7.11 7.59
C TYR A 229 7.58 7.76 7.95
N ILE A 230 8.47 7.81 6.96
CA ILE A 230 9.76 8.48 7.00
C ILE A 230 9.96 9.26 5.69
N VAL A 231 10.42 10.49 5.81
CA VAL A 231 10.92 11.32 4.71
C VAL A 231 12.32 11.79 5.09
N GLU A 232 13.32 11.30 4.39
CA GLU A 232 14.72 11.68 4.62
C GLU A 232 14.99 13.11 4.12
N GLU A 233 15.97 13.81 4.72
CA GLU A 233 16.28 15.21 4.45
C GLU A 233 16.63 15.48 2.97
N ASP A 234 17.47 14.64 2.39
CA ASP A 234 17.88 14.74 0.99
C ASP A 234 16.71 14.50 0.02
N GLN A 235 15.78 13.63 0.39
CA GLN A 235 14.59 13.33 -0.40
C GLN A 235 13.58 14.48 -0.32
N ALA A 236 13.39 15.06 0.86
CA ALA A 236 12.56 16.25 1.02
C ALA A 236 13.11 17.43 0.21
N GLN A 237 14.43 17.64 0.27
CA GLN A 237 15.10 18.68 -0.49
C GLN A 237 14.91 18.48 -2.01
N LEU A 238 15.11 17.24 -2.51
CA LEU A 238 14.95 16.89 -3.93
C LEU A 238 13.53 17.21 -4.44
N ILE A 239 12.52 16.86 -3.65
CA ILE A 239 11.11 17.09 -4.01
C ILE A 239 10.78 18.60 -3.98
N ASN A 240 11.20 19.30 -2.92
CA ASN A 240 11.00 20.75 -2.80
C ASN A 240 11.68 21.53 -3.93
N ASP A 241 12.91 21.15 -4.29
CA ASP A 241 13.64 21.79 -5.39
C ASP A 241 12.97 21.53 -6.74
N THR A 242 12.39 20.35 -6.92
CA THR A 242 11.60 20.05 -8.12
C THR A 242 10.45 21.04 -8.27
N LYS A 243 9.66 21.25 -7.22
CA LYS A 243 8.55 22.21 -7.27
C LYS A 243 9.01 23.66 -7.48
N LYS A 244 10.09 24.08 -6.83
CA LYS A 244 10.69 25.41 -7.02
C LYS A 244 11.13 25.65 -8.46
N GLN A 245 11.57 24.62 -9.16
CA GLN A 245 12.01 24.67 -10.56
C GLN A 245 10.86 24.54 -11.57
N GLY A 246 9.61 24.43 -11.09
CA GLY A 246 8.42 24.26 -11.92
C GLY A 246 8.21 22.84 -12.46
N GLY A 247 8.92 21.85 -11.92
CA GLY A 247 8.68 20.44 -12.19
C GLY A 247 7.48 19.90 -11.41
N ARG A 248 6.90 18.80 -11.90
CA ARG A 248 5.77 18.13 -11.26
C ARG A 248 6.24 17.06 -10.29
N VAL A 249 5.46 16.86 -9.23
CA VAL A 249 5.63 15.76 -8.28
C VAL A 249 4.58 14.70 -8.58
N ILE A 250 5.01 13.57 -9.14
CA ILE A 250 4.15 12.44 -9.50
C ILE A 250 4.33 11.33 -8.46
N SER A 251 3.27 11.06 -7.72
CA SER A 251 3.28 10.03 -6.68
C SER A 251 3.04 8.64 -7.29
N VAL A 252 3.87 7.67 -6.93
CA VAL A 252 3.64 6.25 -7.23
C VAL A 252 2.96 5.59 -6.04
N GLY A 253 1.69 5.32 -6.20
CA GLY A 253 0.81 4.73 -5.19
C GLY A 253 0.21 5.74 -4.23
N THR A 254 -0.92 5.34 -3.68
CA THR A 254 -1.65 6.09 -2.65
C THR A 254 -0.85 6.20 -1.34
N THR A 255 0.08 5.27 -1.10
CA THR A 255 0.98 5.30 0.06
C THR A 255 1.99 6.44 -0.02
N SER A 256 2.66 6.64 -1.16
CA SER A 256 3.54 7.79 -1.39
C SER A 256 2.75 9.10 -1.33
N CYS A 257 1.55 9.14 -1.92
CA CYS A 257 0.66 10.30 -1.85
C CYS A 257 0.33 10.67 -0.40
N ARG A 258 -0.11 9.71 0.41
CA ARG A 258 -0.46 9.95 1.81
C ARG A 258 0.76 10.38 2.64
N THR A 259 1.93 9.85 2.37
CA THR A 259 3.17 10.28 3.01
C THR A 259 3.48 11.74 2.68
N LEU A 260 3.47 12.10 1.40
CA LEU A 260 3.75 13.45 0.94
C LEU A 260 2.76 14.48 1.51
N GLU A 261 1.48 14.17 1.44
CA GLU A 261 0.43 15.06 1.94
C GLU A 261 0.43 15.20 3.48
N SER A 262 0.89 14.16 4.20
CA SER A 262 1.05 14.21 5.66
C SER A 262 2.28 15.02 6.10
N ALA A 263 3.39 14.91 5.38
CA ALA A 263 4.64 15.58 5.71
C ALA A 263 4.74 17.01 5.16
N ALA A 264 3.86 17.38 4.22
CA ALA A 264 3.81 18.73 3.67
C ALA A 264 3.08 19.71 4.60
N GLY A 265 3.71 20.87 4.83
CA GLY A 265 3.06 21.99 5.51
C GLY A 265 2.01 22.70 4.63
N GLU A 266 1.20 23.56 5.25
CA GLU A 266 0.23 24.40 4.52
C GLU A 266 0.90 25.40 3.56
N ASP A 267 2.20 25.63 3.73
CA ASP A 267 3.04 26.42 2.82
C ASP A 267 3.50 25.65 1.57
N GLY A 268 3.06 24.41 1.41
CA GLY A 268 3.45 23.55 0.29
C GLY A 268 4.89 23.06 0.33
N ILE A 269 5.55 23.12 1.48
CA ILE A 269 6.92 22.65 1.69
C ILE A 269 6.90 21.28 2.38
N LEU A 270 7.56 20.30 1.77
CA LEU A 270 7.73 18.98 2.36
C LEU A 270 8.75 19.05 3.50
N ARG A 271 8.38 18.53 4.65
CA ARG A 271 9.25 18.46 5.85
C ARG A 271 9.88 17.06 5.95
N ALA A 272 11.20 17.04 6.16
CA ALA A 272 11.89 15.81 6.53
C ALA A 272 11.52 15.38 7.95
N GLY A 273 11.58 14.08 8.22
CA GLY A 273 11.32 13.51 9.53
C GLY A 273 10.52 12.21 9.44
N SER A 274 10.12 11.72 10.59
CA SER A 274 9.29 10.52 10.70
C SER A 274 8.10 10.79 11.61
N GLY A 275 7.03 10.06 11.39
CA GLY A 275 5.82 10.22 12.16
C GLY A 275 4.76 9.17 11.86
N TRP A 276 3.63 9.32 12.52
CA TRP A 276 2.44 8.51 12.28
C TRP A 276 1.42 9.34 11.51
N THR A 277 0.83 8.74 10.48
CA THR A 277 -0.24 9.37 9.71
C THR A 277 -1.50 8.53 9.74
N ASP A 278 -2.60 9.16 10.01
CA ASP A 278 -3.97 8.67 9.85
C ASP A 278 -4.74 9.53 8.84
N ILE A 279 -4.00 10.16 7.93
CA ILE A 279 -4.59 11.06 6.93
C ILE A 279 -5.67 10.34 6.12
N PHE A 280 -6.84 10.92 6.10
CA PHE A 280 -7.97 10.47 5.30
C PHE A 280 -8.27 11.50 4.21
N ILE A 281 -7.97 11.12 2.97
CA ILE A 281 -8.17 11.97 1.80
C ILE A 281 -9.46 11.54 1.09
N TYR A 282 -10.41 12.47 0.99
CA TYR A 282 -11.69 12.31 0.29
C TYR A 282 -12.09 13.62 -0.39
N PRO A 283 -13.10 13.65 -1.26
CA PRO A 283 -13.49 14.85 -2.00
C PRO A 283 -13.70 16.08 -1.11
N GLY A 284 -13.07 17.18 -1.48
CA GLY A 284 -12.93 18.41 -0.68
C GLY A 284 -11.54 18.62 -0.10
N TYR A 285 -10.66 17.60 -0.14
CA TYR A 285 -9.25 17.74 0.23
C TYR A 285 -8.48 18.55 -0.80
N HIS A 286 -7.63 19.46 -0.34
CA HIS A 286 -6.73 20.26 -1.17
C HIS A 286 -5.32 19.69 -1.12
N PHE A 287 -4.87 19.13 -2.24
CA PHE A 287 -3.53 18.57 -2.35
C PHE A 287 -2.48 19.67 -2.29
N LYS A 288 -1.46 19.45 -1.46
CA LYS A 288 -0.38 20.40 -1.18
C LYS A 288 0.87 20.08 -1.99
N MET A 289 1.11 18.80 -2.25
CA MET A 289 2.39 18.33 -2.77
C MET A 289 2.30 17.68 -4.14
N ILE A 290 1.37 16.75 -4.35
CA ILE A 290 1.33 15.98 -5.59
C ILE A 290 0.64 16.72 -6.73
N ASP A 291 1.16 16.55 -7.94
CA ASP A 291 0.61 17.06 -9.19
C ASP A 291 0.01 15.96 -10.06
N GLY A 292 0.34 14.69 -9.75
CA GLY A 292 -0.18 13.51 -10.43
C GLY A 292 0.01 12.24 -9.58
N LEU A 293 -0.70 11.20 -9.96
CA LEU A 293 -0.75 9.94 -9.24
C LEU A 293 -0.76 8.75 -10.20
N ILE A 294 0.18 7.82 -9.99
CA ILE A 294 0.14 6.48 -10.58
C ILE A 294 -0.43 5.54 -9.53
N THR A 295 -1.47 4.79 -9.86
CA THR A 295 -2.14 3.93 -8.89
C THR A 295 -2.72 2.69 -9.56
N ASN A 296 -3.10 1.67 -8.79
CA ASN A 296 -3.95 0.58 -9.24
C ASN A 296 -5.43 1.00 -9.21
N PHE A 297 -6.30 0.18 -9.79
CA PHE A 297 -7.74 0.34 -9.60
C PHE A 297 -8.15 -0.18 -8.21
N HIS A 298 -9.04 0.54 -7.55
CA HIS A 298 -9.43 0.32 -6.16
C HIS A 298 -10.80 -0.30 -6.00
N LEU A 299 -11.05 -0.90 -4.82
CA LEU A 299 -12.34 -1.47 -4.45
C LEU A 299 -13.46 -0.42 -4.43
N PRO A 300 -14.69 -0.79 -4.82
CA PRO A 300 -15.87 0.04 -4.56
C PRO A 300 -15.94 0.42 -3.07
N GLU A 301 -16.41 1.63 -2.79
CA GLU A 301 -16.66 2.13 -1.44
C GLU A 301 -15.42 2.15 -0.51
N SER A 302 -14.20 2.03 -1.09
CA SER A 302 -12.96 2.05 -0.33
C SER A 302 -12.43 3.47 -0.09
N THR A 303 -11.62 3.65 0.95
CA THR A 303 -10.92 4.90 1.22
C THR A 303 -10.01 5.33 0.08
N LEU A 304 -9.47 4.38 -0.68
CA LEU A 304 -8.60 4.66 -1.83
C LEU A 304 -9.41 5.15 -3.04
N MET A 305 -10.64 4.64 -3.23
CA MET A 305 -11.57 5.19 -4.23
C MET A 305 -11.94 6.65 -3.91
N MET A 306 -12.06 6.97 -2.62
CA MET A 306 -12.31 8.34 -2.16
C MET A 306 -11.10 9.24 -2.41
N LEU A 307 -9.86 8.75 -2.22
CA LEU A 307 -8.63 9.51 -2.47
C LEU A 307 -8.50 9.88 -3.95
N VAL A 308 -8.65 8.92 -4.87
CA VAL A 308 -8.57 9.23 -6.31
C VAL A 308 -9.70 10.15 -6.75
N SER A 309 -10.88 10.03 -6.14
CA SER A 309 -12.01 10.93 -6.37
C SER A 309 -11.76 12.36 -5.84
N ALA A 310 -10.97 12.49 -4.78
CA ALA A 310 -10.53 13.80 -4.29
C ALA A 310 -9.58 14.49 -5.29
N LEU A 311 -8.71 13.70 -5.95
CA LEU A 311 -7.72 14.24 -6.89
C LEU A 311 -8.36 14.67 -8.23
N ALA A 312 -9.15 13.79 -8.84
CA ALA A 312 -9.67 14.03 -10.19
C ALA A 312 -11.14 14.44 -10.26
N GLY A 313 -11.83 14.44 -9.13
CA GLY A 313 -13.29 14.62 -9.10
C GLY A 313 -14.03 13.29 -9.19
N LYS A 314 -15.08 13.15 -8.38
CA LYS A 314 -15.85 11.90 -8.26
C LYS A 314 -16.45 11.47 -9.60
N GLU A 315 -17.04 12.39 -10.36
CA GLU A 315 -17.70 12.07 -11.63
C GLU A 315 -16.70 11.53 -12.68
N GLN A 316 -15.53 12.16 -12.78
CA GLN A 316 -14.47 11.73 -13.70
C GLN A 316 -13.91 10.36 -13.33
N ILE A 317 -13.69 10.11 -12.04
CA ILE A 317 -13.22 8.81 -11.54
C ILE A 317 -14.27 7.73 -11.80
N MET A 318 -15.54 7.98 -11.51
CA MET A 318 -16.61 7.01 -11.76
C MET A 318 -16.73 6.66 -13.25
N ALA A 319 -16.63 7.67 -14.13
CA ALA A 319 -16.61 7.44 -15.58
C ALA A 319 -15.39 6.61 -16.02
N ALA A 320 -14.20 6.91 -15.50
CA ALA A 320 -12.98 6.17 -15.80
C ALA A 320 -13.05 4.70 -15.32
N TYR A 321 -13.62 4.45 -14.16
CA TYR A 321 -13.81 3.09 -13.63
C TYR A 321 -14.86 2.30 -14.41
N GLN A 322 -15.95 2.93 -14.84
CA GLN A 322 -16.93 2.30 -15.72
C GLN A 322 -16.30 1.93 -17.07
N GLU A 323 -15.49 2.82 -17.65
CA GLU A 323 -14.75 2.53 -18.88
C GLU A 323 -13.73 1.40 -18.66
N ALA A 324 -13.01 1.39 -17.55
CA ALA A 324 -12.08 0.32 -17.20
C ALA A 324 -12.77 -1.06 -17.08
N VAL A 325 -13.95 -1.11 -16.46
CA VAL A 325 -14.76 -2.35 -16.39
C VAL A 325 -15.21 -2.80 -17.78
N LYS A 326 -15.74 -1.89 -18.60
CA LYS A 326 -16.18 -2.14 -19.96
C LYS A 326 -15.05 -2.67 -20.84
N GLU A 327 -13.88 -2.06 -20.75
CA GLU A 327 -12.67 -2.44 -21.49
C GLU A 327 -11.91 -3.62 -20.84
N ARG A 328 -12.49 -4.21 -19.79
CA ARG A 328 -11.98 -5.40 -19.10
C ARG A 328 -10.54 -5.22 -18.59
N TYR A 329 -10.27 -4.09 -17.94
CA TYR A 329 -9.04 -3.93 -17.15
C TYR A 329 -9.03 -4.90 -15.97
N SER A 330 -7.84 -5.24 -15.51
CA SER A 330 -7.65 -6.03 -14.30
C SER A 330 -7.52 -5.12 -13.09
N PHE A 331 -8.15 -5.50 -11.98
CA PHE A 331 -8.28 -4.67 -10.79
C PHE A 331 -7.41 -5.16 -9.63
N PHE A 332 -7.07 -4.25 -8.72
CA PHE A 332 -6.37 -4.38 -7.45
C PHE A 332 -4.87 -4.66 -7.59
N SER A 333 -4.28 -5.31 -6.56
CA SER A 333 -2.82 -5.38 -6.34
C SER A 333 -2.00 -5.89 -7.51
N PHE A 334 -2.50 -6.88 -8.24
CA PHE A 334 -1.85 -7.44 -9.44
C PHE A 334 -2.53 -7.03 -10.74
N GLY A 335 -3.48 -6.10 -10.65
CA GLY A 335 -4.19 -5.59 -11.81
C GLY A 335 -3.41 -4.54 -12.59
N ASP A 336 -4.14 -3.85 -13.45
CA ASP A 336 -3.62 -2.79 -14.29
C ASP A 336 -3.42 -1.47 -13.53
N ALA A 337 -2.79 -0.51 -14.19
CA ALA A 337 -2.47 0.78 -13.61
C ALA A 337 -3.36 1.91 -14.17
N MET A 338 -3.43 2.97 -13.40
CA MET A 338 -4.04 4.24 -13.77
C MET A 338 -3.04 5.38 -13.53
N LEU A 339 -2.91 6.29 -14.48
CA LEU A 339 -2.22 7.57 -14.34
C LEU A 339 -3.25 8.68 -14.32
N ILE A 340 -3.20 9.51 -13.30
CA ILE A 340 -4.06 10.70 -13.12
C ILE A 340 -3.14 11.92 -13.10
N GLU A 341 -3.20 12.80 -14.11
CA GLU A 341 -2.31 13.98 -14.17
C GLU A 341 -2.85 15.11 -15.05
#